data_376da32ef9c4bc28f229cc32e99823c2
#
_entry.id   376da32ef9c4bc28f229cc32e99823c2
#
_cell.length_a   1.000
_cell.length_b   1.000
_cell.length_c   1.000
_cell.angle_alpha   90.00
_cell.angle_beta   90.00
_cell.angle_gamma   90.00
#
_symmetry.space_group_name_H-M   'P 1'
#
loop_
_entity.id
_entity.type
_entity.pdbx_description
1 polymer ?
#
loop_
_entity_poly.entity_id
_entity_poly.type
_entity_poly.pdbx_seq_one_letter_code
_entity_poly.pdbx_strand_id
1 'polypeptide(L)'
;DPAMSSLYDIFRIDVTWLSWFSVQLLLPLEEIDPDIKHVFSEYLPTLEDKYCYVRNKIYALPFSPSSQLLFYRKDLFENIAVKRIYQEKYRQELTVPRTFQEYNQIAAFFTEGTGFDSNVRYGTHLTLGNTGVAATEFLARFFSHKDNLYDESGRIVLQNEIGKKALEELVEAQKYAPGKTSKWWTNTAKDFANGNVAMMINFSNYASEILGYNSKIVGNVGFAMVPGGNPIYGGGSLAVSRYSRHPKNALAFIKWITREPVASAMAALGSVSPCVKTYNKYDIINTFPWLEFSKDCFSLSRTKRLPETNPKLFDEKRILNIIGSAVKNVTSGLLTVEEALTRAQHMLDHDLEI
;
A
#
# COMPACT_ATOMS: atom_id res chain seq x y z
N ASP A 1 9.16 12.12 23.09
CA ASP A 1 9.24 12.57 24.49
C ASP A 1 8.86 11.42 25.42
N PRO A 2 9.77 10.90 26.30
CA PRO A 2 9.50 9.81 27.22
C PRO A 2 8.32 10.08 28.16
N ALA A 3 8.10 11.32 28.57
CA ALA A 3 6.99 11.70 29.43
C ALA A 3 5.64 11.51 28.75
N MET A 4 5.54 11.81 27.45
CA MET A 4 4.34 11.56 26.66
C MET A 4 4.15 10.08 26.36
N SER A 5 5.24 9.33 26.16
CA SER A 5 5.18 7.88 25.88
C SER A 5 4.66 7.07 27.06
N SER A 6 4.83 7.56 28.30
CA SER A 6 4.30 6.91 29.52
C SER A 6 2.78 7.04 29.69
N LEU A 7 2.11 7.88 28.90
CA LEU A 7 0.66 8.05 28.89
C LEU A 7 -0.06 6.94 28.12
N TYR A 8 0.66 6.18 27.32
CA TYR A 8 0.07 5.19 26.43
C TYR A 8 0.69 3.80 26.67
N ASP A 9 -0.13 2.80 26.84
CA ASP A 9 0.29 1.39 26.99
C ASP A 9 0.48 0.71 25.63
N ILE A 10 -0.28 1.13 24.60
CA ILE A 10 -0.32 0.53 23.28
C ILE A 10 -0.15 1.59 22.21
N PHE A 11 0.68 1.29 21.22
CA PHE A 11 0.84 2.09 20.00
C PHE A 11 0.31 1.32 18.78
N ARG A 12 -0.48 2.00 17.95
CA ARG A 12 -0.73 1.57 16.58
C ARG A 12 0.36 2.16 15.71
N ILE A 13 1.16 1.30 15.09
CA ILE A 13 2.33 1.68 14.31
C ILE A 13 2.12 1.26 12.87
N ASP A 14 2.38 2.20 11.93
CA ASP A 14 2.47 1.85 10.52
C ASP A 14 3.64 0.89 10.30
N VAL A 15 3.44 -0.08 9.41
CA VAL A 15 4.46 -1.11 9.13
C VAL A 15 5.81 -0.50 8.72
N THR A 16 5.82 0.66 8.09
CA THR A 16 7.03 1.37 7.66
C THR A 16 7.80 2.01 8.80
N TRP A 17 7.18 2.15 9.98
CA TRP A 17 7.79 2.78 11.15
C TRP A 17 8.21 1.78 12.23
N LEU A 18 7.85 0.51 12.08
CA LEU A 18 8.10 -0.49 13.11
C LEU A 18 9.59 -0.60 13.45
N SER A 19 10.46 -0.63 12.46
CA SER A 19 11.92 -0.74 12.67
C SER A 19 12.46 0.45 13.44
N TRP A 20 12.02 1.67 13.12
CA TRP A 20 12.50 2.88 13.77
C TRP A 20 12.02 3.01 15.22
N PHE A 21 10.74 2.72 15.48
CA PHE A 21 10.19 2.81 16.84
C PHE A 21 10.59 1.65 17.75
N SER A 22 10.94 0.49 17.20
CA SER A 22 11.23 -0.72 17.98
C SER A 22 12.29 -0.48 19.05
N VAL A 23 13.38 0.19 18.71
CA VAL A 23 14.50 0.43 19.64
C VAL A 23 14.16 1.46 20.71
N GLN A 24 13.39 2.49 20.36
CA GLN A 24 13.19 3.66 21.22
C GLN A 24 11.95 3.56 22.09
N LEU A 25 10.85 3.02 21.57
CA LEU A 25 9.53 3.14 22.19
C LEU A 25 8.86 1.80 22.49
N LEU A 26 9.29 0.70 21.87
CA LEU A 26 8.57 -0.56 21.97
C LEU A 26 9.26 -1.55 22.89
N LEU A 27 8.45 -2.36 23.55
CA LEU A 27 8.91 -3.49 24.36
C LEU A 27 8.87 -4.76 23.50
N PRO A 28 9.96 -5.56 23.45
CA PRO A 28 9.90 -6.89 22.84
C PRO A 28 8.84 -7.74 23.53
N LEU A 29 7.96 -8.34 22.72
CA LEU A 29 6.81 -9.07 23.27
C LEU A 29 7.21 -10.36 23.99
N GLU A 30 8.36 -10.96 23.64
CA GLU A 30 8.93 -12.12 24.32
C GLU A 30 9.34 -11.81 25.76
N GLU A 31 9.61 -10.55 26.12
CA GLU A 31 9.89 -10.14 27.49
C GLU A 31 8.65 -10.14 28.37
N ILE A 32 7.43 -10.07 27.75
CA ILE A 32 6.16 -10.11 28.44
C ILE A 32 5.59 -11.54 28.46
N ASP A 33 5.71 -12.23 27.32
CA ASP A 33 5.22 -13.59 27.09
C ASP A 33 6.27 -14.37 26.26
N PRO A 34 7.09 -15.22 26.89
CA PRO A 34 8.10 -16.01 26.20
C PRO A 34 7.54 -16.93 25.09
N ASP A 35 6.27 -17.30 25.19
CA ASP A 35 5.59 -18.21 24.26
C ASP A 35 4.78 -17.45 23.20
N ILE A 36 4.99 -16.14 23.03
CA ILE A 36 4.17 -15.27 22.13
C ILE A 36 4.08 -15.83 20.71
N LYS A 37 5.05 -16.57 20.23
CA LYS A 37 5.09 -17.14 18.87
C LYS A 37 3.91 -18.07 18.56
N HIS A 38 3.26 -18.63 19.58
CA HIS A 38 2.12 -19.53 19.34
C HIS A 38 0.93 -18.82 18.66
N VAL A 39 0.83 -17.48 18.79
CA VAL A 39 -0.26 -16.73 18.15
C VAL A 39 -0.15 -16.71 16.61
N PHE A 40 1.05 -16.92 16.08
CA PHE A 40 1.29 -16.88 14.63
C PHE A 40 0.58 -17.99 13.87
N SER A 41 0.31 -19.11 14.52
CA SER A 41 -0.47 -20.21 13.92
C SER A 41 -1.89 -19.79 13.53
N GLU A 42 -2.40 -18.70 14.09
CA GLU A 42 -3.73 -18.17 13.79
C GLU A 42 -3.71 -17.10 12.69
N TYR A 43 -2.55 -16.59 12.33
CA TYR A 43 -2.42 -15.51 11.34
C TYR A 43 -2.19 -16.05 9.93
N LEU A 44 -2.52 -15.21 8.93
CA LEU A 44 -2.18 -15.48 7.55
C LEU A 44 -0.66 -15.66 7.40
N PRO A 45 -0.22 -16.62 6.59
CA PRO A 45 1.19 -16.82 6.30
C PRO A 45 1.88 -15.51 5.85
N THR A 46 3.14 -15.35 6.19
CA THR A 46 3.99 -14.19 5.84
C THR A 46 3.71 -12.89 6.60
N LEU A 47 2.61 -12.77 7.35
CA LEU A 47 2.35 -11.56 8.13
C LEU A 47 3.34 -11.36 9.27
N GLU A 48 3.79 -12.43 9.91
CA GLU A 48 4.76 -12.35 10.99
C GLU A 48 6.06 -11.67 10.56
N ASP A 49 6.61 -12.05 9.41
CA ASP A 49 7.85 -11.48 8.89
C ASP A 49 7.70 -9.99 8.56
N LYS A 50 6.52 -9.60 8.08
CA LYS A 50 6.27 -8.24 7.60
C LYS A 50 5.84 -7.27 8.69
N TYR A 51 5.14 -7.76 9.73
CA TYR A 51 4.45 -6.91 10.70
C TYR A 51 4.93 -7.06 12.13
N CYS A 52 5.67 -8.14 12.47
CA CYS A 52 5.98 -8.47 13.86
C CYS A 52 7.46 -8.33 14.19
N TYR A 53 8.34 -8.78 13.30
CA TYR A 53 9.77 -8.89 13.58
C TYR A 53 10.56 -7.63 13.26
N VAL A 54 11.52 -7.33 14.14
CA VAL A 54 12.65 -6.43 13.90
C VAL A 54 13.89 -7.07 14.53
N ARG A 55 14.94 -7.32 13.75
CA ARG A 55 16.19 -7.95 14.22
C ARG A 55 15.95 -9.23 15.05
N ASN A 56 15.16 -10.13 14.53
CA ASN A 56 14.82 -11.42 15.17
C ASN A 56 14.07 -11.32 16.52
N LYS A 57 13.56 -10.12 16.88
CA LYS A 57 12.68 -9.92 18.04
C LYS A 57 11.28 -9.54 17.59
N ILE A 58 10.28 -9.97 18.35
CA ILE A 58 8.89 -9.67 18.11
C ILE A 58 8.51 -8.38 18.86
N TYR A 59 8.18 -7.32 18.14
CA TYR A 59 7.80 -6.03 18.75
C TYR A 59 6.31 -5.72 18.63
N ALA A 60 5.60 -6.38 17.71
CA ALA A 60 4.22 -6.06 17.43
C ALA A 60 3.43 -7.28 16.93
N LEU A 61 2.10 -7.18 16.95
CA LEU A 61 1.21 -8.12 16.26
C LEU A 61 0.44 -7.38 15.15
N PRO A 62 0.13 -8.03 14.00
CA PRO A 62 -0.48 -7.38 12.86
C PRO A 62 -1.87 -6.87 13.19
N PHE A 63 -2.16 -5.62 12.85
CA PHE A 63 -3.48 -5.01 13.02
C PHE A 63 -3.87 -4.24 11.77
N SER A 64 -4.96 -4.67 11.13
CA SER A 64 -5.39 -4.15 9.83
C SER A 64 -4.24 -4.17 8.80
N PRO A 65 -3.65 -5.34 8.53
CA PRO A 65 -2.67 -5.49 7.46
C PRO A 65 -3.31 -5.12 6.13
N SER A 66 -2.53 -4.62 5.19
CA SER A 66 -3.06 -4.15 3.92
C SER A 66 -2.07 -4.40 2.79
N SER A 67 -2.59 -4.60 1.59
CA SER A 67 -1.83 -4.70 0.35
C SER A 67 -2.47 -3.82 -0.72
N GLN A 68 -1.68 -3.33 -1.66
CA GLN A 68 -2.23 -2.60 -2.80
C GLN A 68 -3.05 -3.53 -3.69
N LEU A 69 -4.17 -2.99 -4.17
CA LEU A 69 -5.05 -3.58 -5.18
C LEU A 69 -5.30 -2.57 -6.29
N LEU A 70 -5.57 -3.07 -7.48
CA LEU A 70 -6.19 -2.30 -8.54
C LEU A 70 -7.70 -2.35 -8.34
N PHE A 71 -8.32 -1.19 -8.16
CA PHE A 71 -9.77 -0.99 -8.16
C PHE A 71 -10.18 -0.42 -9.52
N TYR A 72 -11.22 -0.97 -10.13
CA TYR A 72 -11.69 -0.52 -11.43
C TYR A 72 -13.21 -0.53 -11.54
N ARG A 73 -13.75 0.26 -12.43
CA ARG A 73 -15.18 0.32 -12.75
C ARG A 73 -15.55 -0.89 -13.60
N LYS A 74 -16.04 -1.94 -12.93
CA LYS A 74 -16.46 -3.21 -13.55
C LYS A 74 -17.50 -2.99 -14.65
N ASP A 75 -18.47 -2.14 -14.42
CA ASP A 75 -19.50 -1.77 -15.37
C ASP A 75 -18.95 -1.17 -16.68
N LEU A 76 -17.85 -0.43 -16.62
CA LEU A 76 -17.18 0.13 -17.80
C LEU A 76 -16.36 -0.94 -18.53
N PHE A 77 -15.60 -1.73 -17.78
CA PHE A 77 -14.71 -2.74 -18.35
C PHE A 77 -15.49 -3.93 -18.95
N GLU A 78 -16.68 -4.23 -18.45
CA GLU A 78 -17.53 -5.31 -18.95
C GLU A 78 -18.53 -4.84 -20.04
N ASN A 79 -18.68 -3.53 -20.25
CA ASN A 79 -19.60 -2.98 -21.22
C ASN A 79 -19.16 -3.30 -22.66
N ILE A 80 -20.02 -4.00 -23.41
CA ILE A 80 -19.73 -4.47 -24.76
C ILE A 80 -19.41 -3.31 -25.73
N ALA A 81 -20.11 -2.19 -25.61
CA ALA A 81 -19.87 -1.06 -26.50
C ALA A 81 -18.56 -0.33 -26.16
N VAL A 82 -18.21 -0.20 -24.86
CA VAL A 82 -16.91 0.34 -24.43
C VAL A 82 -15.77 -0.56 -24.92
N LYS A 83 -15.89 -1.87 -24.76
CA LYS A 83 -14.93 -2.84 -25.30
C LYS A 83 -14.74 -2.72 -26.81
N ARG A 84 -15.84 -2.54 -27.55
CA ARG A 84 -15.79 -2.37 -29.00
C ARG A 84 -15.04 -1.09 -29.39
N ILE A 85 -15.35 0.05 -28.74
CA ILE A 85 -14.68 1.33 -29.02
C ILE A 85 -13.18 1.21 -28.73
N TYR A 86 -12.81 0.57 -27.61
CA TYR A 86 -11.42 0.34 -27.26
C TYR A 86 -10.71 -0.53 -28.31
N GLN A 87 -11.34 -1.63 -28.73
CA GLN A 87 -10.80 -2.54 -29.75
C GLN A 87 -10.67 -1.86 -31.12
N GLU A 88 -11.60 -1.03 -31.52
CA GLU A 88 -11.53 -0.26 -32.76
C GLU A 88 -10.34 0.72 -32.73
N LYS A 89 -10.10 1.38 -31.58
CA LYS A 89 -9.03 2.34 -31.41
C LYS A 89 -7.65 1.71 -31.30
N TYR A 90 -7.49 0.71 -30.45
CA TYR A 90 -6.17 0.16 -30.08
C TYR A 90 -5.86 -1.19 -30.71
N ARG A 91 -6.81 -1.82 -31.41
CA ARG A 91 -6.72 -3.18 -31.99
C ARG A 91 -6.42 -4.24 -30.93
N GLN A 92 -6.82 -3.98 -29.69
CA GLN A 92 -6.64 -4.85 -28.52
C GLN A 92 -7.96 -4.96 -27.76
N GLU A 93 -8.14 -6.06 -27.01
CA GLU A 93 -9.29 -6.20 -26.13
C GLU A 93 -9.12 -5.34 -24.87
N LEU A 94 -10.19 -4.69 -24.42
CA LEU A 94 -10.23 -4.02 -23.12
C LEU A 94 -10.31 -5.08 -22.01
N THR A 95 -9.21 -5.28 -21.32
CA THR A 95 -9.08 -6.17 -20.17
C THR A 95 -8.49 -5.41 -18.98
N VAL A 96 -8.51 -6.04 -17.81
CA VAL A 96 -7.82 -5.49 -16.62
C VAL A 96 -6.31 -5.43 -16.91
N PRO A 97 -5.65 -4.26 -16.72
CA PRO A 97 -4.25 -4.08 -17.09
C PRO A 97 -3.31 -4.98 -16.27
N ARG A 98 -2.36 -5.60 -16.94
CA ARG A 98 -1.31 -6.45 -16.33
C ARG A 98 0.04 -5.74 -16.22
N THR A 99 0.24 -4.66 -16.97
CA THR A 99 1.44 -3.83 -16.98
C THR A 99 1.08 -2.38 -16.77
N PHE A 100 2.03 -1.53 -16.31
CA PHE A 100 1.79 -0.10 -16.18
C PHE A 100 1.67 0.60 -17.55
N GLN A 101 2.21 0.02 -18.60
CA GLN A 101 1.99 0.49 -19.96
C GLN A 101 0.51 0.32 -20.37
N GLU A 102 -0.06 -0.88 -20.15
CA GLU A 102 -1.49 -1.13 -20.38
C GLU A 102 -2.37 -0.25 -19.49
N TYR A 103 -1.98 -0.09 -18.22
CA TYR A 103 -2.66 0.79 -17.28
C TYR A 103 -2.74 2.22 -17.81
N ASN A 104 -1.64 2.79 -18.27
CA ASN A 104 -1.58 4.14 -18.80
C ASN A 104 -2.40 4.27 -20.11
N GLN A 105 -2.34 3.28 -21.00
CA GLN A 105 -3.15 3.26 -22.22
C GLN A 105 -4.66 3.25 -21.93
N ILE A 106 -5.09 2.45 -20.96
CA ILE A 106 -6.49 2.38 -20.52
C ILE A 106 -6.87 3.68 -19.81
N ALA A 107 -5.98 4.25 -19.00
CA ALA A 107 -6.21 5.55 -18.36
C ALA A 107 -6.41 6.67 -19.39
N ALA A 108 -5.59 6.71 -20.44
CA ALA A 108 -5.76 7.63 -21.55
C ALA A 108 -7.13 7.47 -22.22
N PHE A 109 -7.51 6.24 -22.52
CA PHE A 109 -8.77 5.93 -23.20
C PHE A 109 -9.98 6.46 -22.42
N PHE A 110 -10.05 6.23 -21.12
CA PHE A 110 -11.18 6.71 -20.31
C PHE A 110 -11.14 8.22 -20.06
N THR A 111 -9.97 8.86 -20.06
CA THR A 111 -9.83 10.31 -19.89
C THR A 111 -10.28 11.07 -21.13
N GLU A 112 -10.03 10.54 -22.32
CA GLU A 112 -10.52 11.12 -23.58
C GLU A 112 -12.05 11.06 -23.72
N GLY A 113 -12.67 10.21 -22.92
CA GLY A 113 -14.11 10.01 -22.91
C GLY A 113 -14.58 8.93 -23.88
N THR A 114 -15.44 8.07 -23.39
CA THR A 114 -16.02 6.95 -24.18
C THR A 114 -17.40 7.28 -24.71
N GLY A 115 -17.97 8.43 -24.30
CA GLY A 115 -19.35 8.77 -24.57
C GLY A 115 -20.40 7.98 -23.76
N PHE A 116 -19.96 7.02 -22.95
CA PHE A 116 -20.82 6.06 -22.26
C PHE A 116 -21.24 6.50 -20.84
N ASP A 117 -20.31 7.05 -20.08
CA ASP A 117 -20.60 7.61 -18.75
C ASP A 117 -19.98 8.99 -18.65
N SER A 118 -20.84 10.01 -18.70
CA SER A 118 -20.43 11.41 -18.61
C SER A 118 -19.85 11.81 -17.25
N ASN A 119 -19.97 10.93 -16.22
CA ASN A 119 -19.42 11.18 -14.90
C ASN A 119 -17.94 10.81 -14.83
N VAL A 120 -17.45 9.85 -15.66
CA VAL A 120 -16.04 9.49 -15.70
C VAL A 120 -15.27 10.57 -16.48
N ARG A 121 -14.43 11.28 -15.74
CA ARG A 121 -13.59 12.38 -16.27
C ARG A 121 -12.12 12.02 -16.35
N TYR A 122 -11.69 11.01 -15.57
CA TYR A 122 -10.31 10.62 -15.43
C TYR A 122 -10.18 9.12 -15.53
N GLY A 123 -9.16 8.68 -16.25
CA GLY A 123 -8.86 7.25 -16.37
C GLY A 123 -8.24 6.67 -15.11
N THR A 124 -7.48 7.49 -14.37
CA THR A 124 -6.83 7.08 -13.13
C THR A 124 -6.87 8.19 -12.07
N HIS A 125 -6.43 7.85 -10.86
CA HIS A 125 -6.14 8.80 -9.78
C HIS A 125 -4.83 8.43 -9.10
N LEU A 126 -4.01 9.47 -8.80
CA LEU A 126 -2.71 9.32 -8.14
C LEU A 126 -2.70 10.04 -6.80
N THR A 127 -1.97 9.48 -5.84
CA THR A 127 -1.82 10.09 -4.51
C THR A 127 -0.41 10.68 -4.38
N LEU A 128 -0.25 11.98 -4.69
CA LEU A 128 1.04 12.65 -4.80
C LEU A 128 1.26 13.78 -3.78
N GLY A 129 0.32 14.01 -2.86
CA GLY A 129 0.36 15.19 -1.99
C GLY A 129 1.44 15.18 -0.91
N ASN A 130 1.73 14.00 -0.36
CA ASN A 130 2.75 13.79 0.67
C ASN A 130 3.93 13.01 0.07
N THR A 131 5.16 13.29 0.48
CA THR A 131 6.36 12.63 -0.05
C THR A 131 6.33 11.11 0.13
N GLY A 132 6.02 10.61 1.33
CA GLY A 132 5.94 9.16 1.58
C GLY A 132 4.89 8.46 0.72
N VAL A 133 3.78 9.13 0.43
CA VAL A 133 2.70 8.62 -0.42
C VAL A 133 3.10 8.65 -1.89
N ALA A 134 3.73 9.75 -2.35
CA ALA A 134 4.26 9.87 -3.69
C ALA A 134 5.36 8.81 -3.98
N ALA A 135 6.21 8.53 -2.99
CA ALA A 135 7.17 7.44 -3.07
C ALA A 135 6.49 6.08 -3.31
N THR A 136 5.34 5.84 -2.68
CA THR A 136 4.59 4.58 -2.85
C THR A 136 4.06 4.41 -4.28
N GLU A 137 3.63 5.49 -4.93
CA GLU A 137 3.22 5.48 -6.35
C GLU A 137 4.38 5.10 -7.27
N PHE A 138 5.57 5.64 -7.01
CA PHE A 138 6.78 5.28 -7.74
C PHE A 138 7.18 3.82 -7.48
N LEU A 139 7.22 3.40 -6.22
CA LEU A 139 7.67 2.06 -5.84
C LEU A 139 6.77 0.96 -6.40
N ALA A 140 5.45 1.19 -6.54
CA ALA A 140 4.56 0.24 -7.19
C ALA A 140 5.00 -0.04 -8.64
N ARG A 141 5.41 1.01 -9.38
CA ARG A 141 5.93 0.90 -10.74
C ARG A 141 7.32 0.30 -10.76
N PHE A 142 8.19 0.72 -9.87
CA PHE A 142 9.55 0.19 -9.76
C PHE A 142 9.53 -1.34 -9.52
N PHE A 143 8.72 -1.80 -8.56
CA PHE A 143 8.61 -3.23 -8.26
C PHE A 143 7.88 -4.04 -9.33
N SER A 144 7.19 -3.40 -10.28
CA SER A 144 6.66 -4.10 -11.45
C SER A 144 7.77 -4.56 -12.42
N HIS A 145 8.94 -3.96 -12.33
CA HIS A 145 10.08 -4.23 -13.20
C HIS A 145 11.27 -4.89 -12.47
N LYS A 146 11.33 -4.75 -11.14
CA LYS A 146 12.43 -5.27 -10.32
C LYS A 146 11.94 -5.72 -8.94
N ASP A 147 12.49 -6.83 -8.46
CA ASP A 147 12.07 -7.40 -7.17
C ASP A 147 12.59 -6.65 -5.96
N ASN A 148 13.76 -6.01 -6.04
CA ASN A 148 14.43 -5.38 -4.91
C ASN A 148 14.81 -3.94 -5.20
N LEU A 149 14.70 -3.11 -4.16
CA LEU A 149 15.17 -1.72 -4.18
C LEU A 149 16.70 -1.62 -4.02
N TYR A 150 17.34 -2.66 -3.49
CA TYR A 150 18.78 -2.70 -3.20
C TYR A 150 19.51 -3.66 -4.12
N ASP A 151 20.81 -3.42 -4.27
CA ASP A 151 21.75 -4.36 -4.86
C ASP A 151 22.25 -5.39 -3.84
N GLU A 152 23.15 -6.26 -4.27
CA GLU A 152 23.76 -7.31 -3.44
C GLU A 152 24.59 -6.77 -2.26
N SER A 153 25.03 -5.51 -2.34
CA SER A 153 25.74 -4.83 -1.25
C SER A 153 24.80 -4.19 -0.21
N GLY A 154 23.49 -4.20 -0.48
CA GLY A 154 22.48 -3.53 0.33
C GLY A 154 22.37 -2.02 0.05
N ARG A 155 22.97 -1.51 -1.03
CA ARG A 155 22.82 -0.13 -1.47
C ARG A 155 21.54 0.04 -2.25
N ILE A 156 20.83 1.14 -2.02
CA ILE A 156 19.63 1.50 -2.80
C ILE A 156 20.07 2.03 -4.16
N VAL A 157 19.52 1.48 -5.23
CA VAL A 157 19.84 1.87 -6.61
C VAL A 157 18.59 2.30 -7.33
N LEU A 158 18.41 3.62 -7.44
CA LEU A 158 17.31 4.25 -8.18
C LEU A 158 17.73 4.78 -9.56
N GLN A 159 18.96 5.25 -9.67
CA GLN A 159 19.51 5.80 -10.92
C GLN A 159 19.92 4.68 -11.89
N ASN A 160 18.92 4.05 -12.49
CA ASN A 160 19.06 3.01 -13.51
C ASN A 160 17.87 3.05 -14.47
N GLU A 161 17.89 2.22 -15.54
CA GLU A 161 16.82 2.17 -16.53
C GLU A 161 15.45 1.80 -15.93
N ILE A 162 15.41 0.99 -14.87
CA ILE A 162 14.17 0.61 -14.17
C ILE A 162 13.60 1.79 -13.42
N GLY A 163 14.42 2.52 -12.66
CA GLY A 163 14.00 3.73 -11.98
C GLY A 163 13.50 4.81 -12.92
N LYS A 164 14.21 4.99 -14.06
CA LYS A 164 13.79 5.91 -15.12
C LYS A 164 12.44 5.52 -15.68
N LYS A 165 12.27 4.28 -16.10
CA LYS A 165 11.01 3.76 -16.65
C LYS A 165 9.84 3.89 -15.66
N ALA A 166 10.05 3.53 -14.38
CA ALA A 166 9.03 3.64 -13.35
C ALA A 166 8.56 5.10 -13.14
N LEU A 167 9.49 6.05 -13.19
CA LEU A 167 9.16 7.46 -13.02
C LEU A 167 8.48 8.04 -14.27
N GLU A 168 8.90 7.65 -15.47
CA GLU A 168 8.26 8.01 -16.73
C GLU A 168 6.82 7.48 -16.81
N GLU A 169 6.58 6.22 -16.40
CA GLU A 169 5.23 5.62 -16.31
C GLU A 169 4.34 6.40 -15.35
N LEU A 170 4.89 6.90 -14.24
CA LEU A 170 4.15 7.72 -13.28
C LEU A 170 3.79 9.09 -13.83
N VAL A 171 4.73 9.76 -14.50
CA VAL A 171 4.51 11.06 -15.15
C VAL A 171 3.47 10.93 -16.27
N GLU A 172 3.51 9.85 -17.03
CA GLU A 172 2.48 9.57 -18.04
C GLU A 172 1.10 9.41 -17.41
N ALA A 173 0.98 8.61 -16.34
CA ALA A 173 -0.28 8.42 -15.62
C ALA A 173 -0.87 9.73 -15.08
N GLN A 174 -0.03 10.70 -14.71
CA GLN A 174 -0.46 11.99 -14.20
C GLN A 174 -1.32 12.77 -15.20
N LYS A 175 -1.09 12.60 -16.50
CA LYS A 175 -1.88 13.25 -17.57
C LYS A 175 -3.35 12.84 -17.55
N TYR A 176 -3.63 11.66 -17.01
CA TYR A 176 -4.94 11.02 -16.97
C TYR A 176 -5.60 11.04 -15.60
N ALA A 177 -5.00 11.76 -14.66
CA ALA A 177 -5.47 11.95 -13.29
C ALA A 177 -5.98 13.38 -13.06
N PRO A 178 -6.80 13.63 -12.00
CA PRO A 178 -7.19 14.99 -11.62
C PRO A 178 -5.96 15.88 -11.40
N GLY A 179 -6.00 17.10 -11.93
CA GLY A 179 -4.91 18.08 -11.77
C GLY A 179 -4.68 18.53 -10.32
N LYS A 180 -5.68 18.33 -9.44
CA LYS A 180 -5.55 18.60 -8.00
C LYS A 180 -4.93 17.39 -7.31
N THR A 181 -3.78 17.61 -6.70
CA THR A 181 -3.04 16.58 -5.98
C THR A 181 -3.78 16.10 -4.73
N SER A 182 -4.11 14.83 -4.65
CA SER A 182 -4.66 14.21 -3.45
C SER A 182 -3.58 14.00 -2.38
N LYS A 183 -3.89 14.42 -1.16
CA LYS A 183 -2.94 14.38 -0.03
C LYS A 183 -2.75 12.97 0.53
N TRP A 184 -3.78 12.15 0.48
CA TRP A 184 -3.83 10.84 1.12
C TRP A 184 -4.74 9.87 0.38
N TRP A 185 -4.55 8.60 0.58
CA TRP A 185 -5.34 7.52 -0.07
C TRP A 185 -6.85 7.59 0.20
N THR A 186 -7.28 8.13 1.35
CA THR A 186 -8.70 8.38 1.60
C THR A 186 -9.31 9.35 0.59
N ASN A 187 -8.54 10.35 0.14
CA ASN A 187 -9.06 11.31 -0.85
C ASN A 187 -9.26 10.64 -2.21
N THR A 188 -8.29 9.83 -2.66
CA THR A 188 -8.42 9.09 -3.92
C THR A 188 -9.52 8.04 -3.85
N ALA A 189 -9.69 7.36 -2.70
CA ALA A 189 -10.78 6.42 -2.47
C ALA A 189 -12.16 7.10 -2.60
N LYS A 190 -12.33 8.29 -1.99
CA LYS A 190 -13.58 9.09 -2.10
C LYS A 190 -13.86 9.55 -3.52
N ASP A 191 -12.85 10.01 -4.24
CA ASP A 191 -13.01 10.45 -5.63
C ASP A 191 -13.42 9.28 -6.53
N PHE A 192 -12.84 8.09 -6.33
CA PHE A 192 -13.26 6.89 -7.04
C PHE A 192 -14.69 6.48 -6.66
N ALA A 193 -15.02 6.46 -5.37
CA ALA A 193 -16.37 6.18 -4.87
C ALA A 193 -17.45 7.14 -5.43
N ASN A 194 -17.07 8.37 -5.80
CA ASN A 194 -17.94 9.33 -6.49
C ASN A 194 -18.17 8.98 -7.97
N GLY A 195 -17.45 8.02 -8.56
CA GLY A 195 -17.63 7.57 -9.93
C GLY A 195 -16.88 8.39 -10.99
N ASN A 196 -16.04 9.35 -10.58
CA ASN A 196 -15.36 10.26 -11.50
C ASN A 196 -14.12 9.62 -12.18
N VAL A 197 -13.67 8.45 -11.70
CA VAL A 197 -12.42 7.80 -12.08
C VAL A 197 -12.71 6.38 -12.55
N ALA A 198 -12.07 5.93 -13.65
CA ALA A 198 -12.29 4.60 -14.20
C ALA A 198 -11.55 3.51 -13.42
N MET A 199 -10.33 3.78 -12.96
CA MET A 199 -9.54 2.84 -12.17
C MET A 199 -8.51 3.57 -11.29
N MET A 200 -8.04 2.93 -10.23
CA MET A 200 -6.96 3.43 -9.38
C MET A 200 -6.26 2.28 -8.66
N ILE A 201 -5.03 2.53 -8.21
CA ILE A 201 -4.33 1.66 -7.26
C ILE A 201 -4.49 2.27 -5.86
N ASN A 202 -4.96 1.46 -4.92
CA ASN A 202 -5.11 1.88 -3.53
C ASN A 202 -4.90 0.68 -2.59
N PHE A 203 -4.73 0.92 -1.31
CA PHE A 203 -4.61 -0.14 -0.33
C PHE A 203 -5.95 -0.78 0.01
N SER A 204 -5.96 -2.09 0.24
CA SER A 204 -7.17 -2.88 0.48
C SER A 204 -7.96 -2.44 1.72
N ASN A 205 -7.32 -1.84 2.71
CA ASN A 205 -8.00 -1.27 3.88
C ASN A 205 -8.87 -0.03 3.57
N TYR A 206 -8.75 0.56 2.37
CA TYR A 206 -9.64 1.62 1.88
C TYR A 206 -10.84 1.09 1.08
N ALA A 207 -10.97 -0.22 0.91
CA ALA A 207 -12.11 -0.82 0.22
C ALA A 207 -13.44 -0.48 0.92
N SER A 208 -13.47 -0.38 2.24
CA SER A 208 -14.64 0.07 3.01
C SER A 208 -15.07 1.50 2.69
N GLU A 209 -14.14 2.40 2.37
CA GLU A 209 -14.45 3.76 1.91
C GLU A 209 -15.03 3.75 0.48
N ILE A 210 -14.45 2.90 -0.39
CA ILE A 210 -14.85 2.76 -1.79
C ILE A 210 -16.25 2.14 -1.92
N LEU A 211 -16.57 1.18 -1.05
CA LEU A 211 -17.81 0.40 -1.08
C LEU A 211 -18.82 0.86 0.00
N GLY A 212 -18.47 1.89 0.75
CA GLY A 212 -19.30 2.40 1.84
C GLY A 212 -20.61 3.00 1.39
N TYR A 213 -21.46 3.32 2.35
CA TYR A 213 -22.83 3.83 2.14
C TYR A 213 -22.91 5.04 1.19
N ASN A 214 -21.89 5.91 1.20
CA ASN A 214 -21.85 7.10 0.36
C ASN A 214 -21.29 6.88 -1.06
N SER A 215 -20.90 5.66 -1.38
CA SER A 215 -20.35 5.34 -2.71
C SER A 215 -21.45 5.30 -3.77
N LYS A 216 -21.20 5.97 -4.90
CA LYS A 216 -22.11 6.00 -6.05
C LYS A 216 -21.90 4.82 -7.00
N ILE A 217 -20.89 3.98 -6.72
CA ILE A 217 -20.48 2.88 -7.60
C ILE A 217 -20.54 1.50 -6.92
N VAL A 218 -21.30 1.39 -5.83
CA VAL A 218 -21.52 0.10 -5.15
C VAL A 218 -22.08 -0.92 -6.17
N GLY A 219 -21.53 -2.14 -6.16
CA GLY A 219 -21.88 -3.19 -7.12
C GLY A 219 -21.12 -3.11 -8.46
N ASN A 220 -20.51 -1.96 -8.78
CA ASN A 220 -19.79 -1.70 -10.02
C ASN A 220 -18.26 -1.65 -9.85
N VAL A 221 -17.74 -2.12 -8.73
CA VAL A 221 -16.31 -2.16 -8.45
C VAL A 221 -15.75 -3.55 -8.67
N GLY A 222 -14.72 -3.65 -9.49
CA GLY A 222 -13.87 -4.82 -9.66
C GLY A 222 -12.55 -4.64 -8.90
N PHE A 223 -11.95 -5.76 -8.55
CA PHE A 223 -10.66 -5.85 -7.87
C PHE A 223 -9.71 -6.69 -8.68
N ALA A 224 -8.45 -6.29 -8.73
CA ALA A 224 -7.43 -7.04 -9.41
C ALA A 224 -6.06 -6.85 -8.75
N MET A 225 -5.11 -7.68 -9.16
CA MET A 225 -3.70 -7.50 -8.86
C MET A 225 -3.20 -6.17 -9.46
N VAL A 226 -2.32 -5.48 -8.76
CA VAL A 226 -1.63 -4.32 -9.34
C VAL A 226 -0.86 -4.71 -10.59
N PRO A 227 -0.71 -3.81 -11.57
CA PRO A 227 0.11 -4.08 -12.74
C PRO A 227 1.53 -4.52 -12.35
N GLY A 228 2.05 -5.56 -13.02
CA GLY A 228 3.34 -6.18 -12.69
C GLY A 228 3.30 -7.24 -11.59
N GLY A 229 2.16 -7.42 -10.90
CA GLY A 229 1.96 -8.50 -9.93
C GLY A 229 2.77 -8.39 -8.62
N ASN A 230 3.37 -7.25 -8.33
CA ASN A 230 4.19 -7.01 -7.14
C ASN A 230 3.61 -5.88 -6.27
N PRO A 231 2.52 -6.11 -5.54
CA PRO A 231 1.90 -5.10 -4.70
C PRO A 231 2.81 -4.71 -3.53
N ILE A 232 2.63 -3.49 -3.03
CA ILE A 232 3.27 -3.02 -1.80
C ILE A 232 2.33 -3.31 -0.64
N TYR A 233 2.86 -3.82 0.47
CA TYR A 233 2.08 -3.94 1.69
C TYR A 233 2.06 -2.63 2.49
N GLY A 234 0.97 -2.40 3.19
CA GLY A 234 0.73 -1.25 4.06
C GLY A 234 0.00 -1.69 5.32
N GLY A 235 -0.76 -0.78 5.92
CA GLY A 235 -1.44 -1.05 7.16
C GLY A 235 -0.49 -0.96 8.36
N GLY A 236 -0.73 -1.73 9.41
CA GLY A 236 0.10 -1.59 10.60
C GLY A 236 -0.06 -2.71 11.61
N SER A 237 0.55 -2.46 12.76
CA SER A 237 0.64 -3.38 13.87
C SER A 237 0.28 -2.68 15.18
N LEU A 238 -0.06 -3.45 16.21
CA LEU A 238 -0.16 -2.99 17.57
C LEU A 238 1.05 -3.46 18.38
N ALA A 239 1.64 -2.56 19.13
CA ALA A 239 2.84 -2.78 19.91
C ALA A 239 2.67 -2.26 21.34
N VAL A 240 3.38 -2.88 22.30
CA VAL A 240 3.38 -2.45 23.69
C VAL A 240 4.43 -1.38 23.90
N SER A 241 4.05 -0.29 24.57
CA SER A 241 4.98 0.77 24.97
C SER A 241 6.02 0.24 25.95
N ARG A 242 7.29 0.58 25.73
CA ARG A 242 8.37 0.30 26.69
C ARG A 242 8.14 0.99 28.05
N TYR A 243 7.38 2.06 28.04
CA TYR A 243 7.03 2.85 29.22
C TYR A 243 5.70 2.49 29.85
N SER A 244 5.05 1.41 29.35
CA SER A 244 3.78 0.93 29.89
C SER A 244 3.93 0.50 31.36
N ARG A 245 3.00 0.93 32.18
CA ARG A 245 2.86 0.44 33.56
C ARG A 245 2.10 -0.88 33.65
N HIS A 246 1.44 -1.28 32.56
CA HIS A 246 0.57 -2.47 32.48
C HIS A 246 0.88 -3.34 31.24
N PRO A 247 2.16 -3.73 30.99
CA PRO A 247 2.53 -4.39 29.75
C PRO A 247 1.81 -5.72 29.52
N LYS A 248 1.53 -6.48 30.56
CA LYS A 248 0.77 -7.75 30.47
C LYS A 248 -0.67 -7.52 30.01
N ASN A 249 -1.34 -6.49 30.54
CA ASN A 249 -2.71 -6.15 30.14
C ASN A 249 -2.74 -5.59 28.71
N ALA A 250 -1.74 -4.77 28.34
CA ALA A 250 -1.59 -4.26 26.98
C ALA A 250 -1.41 -5.41 25.96
N LEU A 251 -0.54 -6.36 26.25
CA LEU A 251 -0.36 -7.52 25.37
C LEU A 251 -1.62 -8.41 25.32
N ALA A 252 -2.31 -8.62 26.45
CA ALA A 252 -3.56 -9.37 26.48
C ALA A 252 -4.63 -8.72 25.58
N PHE A 253 -4.75 -7.39 25.60
CA PHE A 253 -5.64 -6.65 24.70
C PHE A 253 -5.24 -6.82 23.24
N ILE A 254 -3.94 -6.69 22.91
CA ILE A 254 -3.45 -6.85 21.53
C ILE A 254 -3.75 -8.27 21.02
N LYS A 255 -3.50 -9.29 21.82
CA LYS A 255 -3.85 -10.68 21.48
C LYS A 255 -5.35 -10.85 21.25
N TRP A 256 -6.18 -10.25 22.09
CA TRP A 256 -7.64 -10.34 22.00
C TRP A 256 -8.18 -9.72 20.71
N ILE A 257 -7.71 -8.50 20.32
CA ILE A 257 -8.24 -7.79 19.16
C ILE A 257 -7.74 -8.37 17.82
N THR A 258 -6.58 -9.04 17.83
CA THR A 258 -5.97 -9.59 16.61
C THR A 258 -6.32 -11.05 16.34
N ARG A 259 -7.10 -11.70 17.23
CA ARG A 259 -7.49 -13.12 17.15
C ARG A 259 -9.00 -13.30 17.06
N GLU A 260 -9.43 -14.53 16.74
CA GLU A 260 -10.84 -14.92 16.77
C GLU A 260 -11.43 -14.80 18.20
N PRO A 261 -12.71 -14.40 18.32
CA PRO A 261 -13.64 -14.02 17.23
C PRO A 261 -13.58 -12.54 16.84
N VAL A 262 -12.77 -11.74 17.55
CA VAL A 262 -12.77 -10.26 17.43
C VAL A 262 -12.23 -9.82 16.08
N ALA A 263 -11.14 -10.45 15.59
CA ALA A 263 -10.58 -10.16 14.28
C ALA A 263 -11.59 -10.34 13.12
N SER A 264 -12.44 -11.38 13.22
CA SER A 264 -13.53 -11.58 12.26
C SER A 264 -14.65 -10.54 12.41
N ALA A 265 -15.00 -10.15 13.63
CA ALA A 265 -15.98 -9.10 13.85
C ALA A 265 -15.50 -7.74 13.29
N MET A 266 -14.21 -7.44 13.44
CA MET A 266 -13.59 -6.25 12.83
C MET A 266 -13.61 -6.31 11.30
N ALA A 267 -13.40 -7.49 10.70
CA ALA A 267 -13.49 -7.67 9.25
C ALA A 267 -14.94 -7.45 8.75
N ALA A 268 -15.93 -7.88 9.50
CA ALA A 268 -17.35 -7.61 9.19
C ALA A 268 -17.70 -6.10 9.25
N LEU A 269 -16.86 -5.29 9.89
CA LEU A 269 -16.96 -3.83 9.90
C LEU A 269 -16.07 -3.16 8.80
N GLY A 270 -15.50 -3.96 7.90
CA GLY A 270 -14.70 -3.46 6.77
C GLY A 270 -13.19 -3.37 7.02
N SER A 271 -12.68 -3.91 8.14
CA SER A 271 -11.24 -4.03 8.38
C SER A 271 -10.63 -5.23 7.64
N VAL A 272 -9.33 -5.22 7.43
CA VAL A 272 -8.58 -6.39 6.98
C VAL A 272 -8.14 -7.20 8.20
N SER A 273 -8.51 -8.46 8.27
CA SER A 273 -8.15 -9.35 9.39
C SER A 273 -6.76 -9.96 9.19
N PRO A 274 -5.93 -10.04 10.23
CA PRO A 274 -4.73 -10.87 10.19
C PRO A 274 -5.03 -12.37 10.33
N CYS A 275 -6.23 -12.75 10.82
CA CYS A 275 -6.56 -14.09 11.24
C CYS A 275 -7.01 -14.97 10.06
N VAL A 276 -6.37 -16.13 9.86
CA VAL A 276 -6.70 -17.06 8.77
C VAL A 276 -8.15 -17.55 8.81
N LYS A 277 -8.71 -17.74 10.02
CA LYS A 277 -10.09 -18.22 10.19
C LYS A 277 -11.15 -17.24 9.67
N THR A 278 -10.85 -15.94 9.62
CA THR A 278 -11.76 -14.94 9.04
C THR A 278 -12.08 -15.25 7.58
N TYR A 279 -11.07 -15.69 6.82
CA TYR A 279 -11.17 -15.98 5.39
C TYR A 279 -11.87 -17.31 5.08
N ASN A 280 -12.17 -18.11 6.11
CA ASN A 280 -12.97 -19.33 5.99
C ASN A 280 -14.47 -19.07 6.31
N LYS A 281 -14.84 -17.84 6.67
CA LYS A 281 -16.22 -17.45 6.99
C LYS A 281 -16.93 -16.96 5.72
N TYR A 282 -17.80 -17.81 5.19
CA TYR A 282 -18.53 -17.54 3.95
C TYR A 282 -19.26 -16.18 3.97
N ASP A 283 -19.93 -15.85 5.07
CA ASP A 283 -20.68 -14.59 5.18
C ASP A 283 -19.78 -13.36 5.05
N ILE A 284 -18.58 -13.40 5.63
CA ILE A 284 -17.62 -12.30 5.54
C ILE A 284 -17.07 -12.20 4.11
N ILE A 285 -16.63 -13.31 3.53
CA ILE A 285 -16.02 -13.30 2.19
C ILE A 285 -17.03 -12.97 1.11
N ASN A 286 -18.26 -13.45 1.22
CA ASN A 286 -19.33 -13.13 0.28
C ASN A 286 -19.75 -11.65 0.35
N THR A 287 -19.72 -11.06 1.54
CA THR A 287 -20.03 -9.63 1.73
C THR A 287 -18.86 -8.73 1.31
N PHE A 288 -17.63 -9.19 1.54
CA PHE A 288 -16.40 -8.45 1.28
C PHE A 288 -15.42 -9.26 0.42
N PRO A 289 -15.75 -9.53 -0.86
CA PRO A 289 -14.95 -10.42 -1.73
C PRO A 289 -13.52 -9.94 -1.97
N TRP A 290 -13.26 -8.64 -1.82
CA TRP A 290 -11.91 -8.07 -1.87
C TRP A 290 -10.98 -8.57 -0.75
N LEU A 291 -11.53 -9.08 0.37
CA LEU A 291 -10.73 -9.67 1.45
C LEU A 291 -10.01 -10.93 0.99
N GLU A 292 -10.71 -11.85 0.33
CA GLU A 292 -10.10 -13.08 -0.20
C GLU A 292 -9.00 -12.74 -1.20
N PHE A 293 -9.30 -11.81 -2.10
CA PHE A 293 -8.30 -11.32 -3.06
C PHE A 293 -7.10 -10.67 -2.37
N SER A 294 -7.32 -9.87 -1.32
CA SER A 294 -6.25 -9.27 -0.50
C SER A 294 -5.37 -10.32 0.15
N LYS A 295 -5.93 -11.44 0.62
CA LYS A 295 -5.17 -12.55 1.22
C LYS A 295 -4.10 -13.07 0.26
N ASP A 296 -4.45 -13.28 -1.00
CA ASP A 296 -3.51 -13.78 -2.01
C ASP A 296 -2.41 -12.75 -2.32
N CYS A 297 -2.76 -11.46 -2.26
CA CYS A 297 -1.80 -10.38 -2.46
C CYS A 297 -0.74 -10.30 -1.35
N PHE A 298 -1.04 -10.71 -0.12
CA PHE A 298 -0.05 -10.63 0.97
C PHE A 298 1.19 -11.47 0.72
N SER A 299 1.06 -12.64 0.12
CA SER A 299 2.21 -13.50 -0.22
C SER A 299 3.13 -12.88 -1.27
N LEU A 300 2.57 -12.04 -2.15
CA LEU A 300 3.26 -11.39 -3.26
C LEU A 300 3.73 -9.97 -2.92
N SER A 301 3.20 -9.35 -1.86
CA SER A 301 3.50 -7.97 -1.50
C SER A 301 4.97 -7.76 -1.22
N ARG A 302 5.55 -6.71 -1.79
CA ARG A 302 6.92 -6.31 -1.57
C ARG A 302 7.05 -5.45 -0.33
N THR A 303 8.12 -5.66 0.40
CA THR A 303 8.47 -4.83 1.55
C THR A 303 9.21 -3.58 1.07
N LYS A 304 8.90 -2.46 1.70
CA LYS A 304 9.73 -1.26 1.62
C LYS A 304 10.88 -1.33 2.61
N ARG A 305 10.85 -2.30 3.55
CA ARG A 305 11.89 -2.45 4.55
C ARG A 305 13.22 -2.75 3.91
N LEU A 306 14.22 -2.14 4.48
CA LEU A 306 15.60 -2.35 4.14
C LEU A 306 16.13 -3.63 4.82
N PRO A 307 17.17 -4.28 4.26
CA PRO A 307 17.79 -5.41 4.90
C PRO A 307 18.23 -5.05 6.32
N GLU A 308 17.88 -5.88 7.29
CA GLU A 308 18.25 -5.68 8.70
C GLU A 308 19.78 -5.71 8.95
N THR A 309 20.54 -6.18 7.99
CA THR A 309 21.99 -6.25 8.02
C THR A 309 22.69 -4.90 7.93
N ASN A 310 21.99 -3.85 7.45
CA ASN A 310 22.60 -2.53 7.37
C ASN A 310 22.02 -1.59 8.45
N PRO A 311 22.73 -1.34 9.56
CA PRO A 311 22.27 -0.51 10.66
C PRO A 311 22.04 0.98 10.26
N LYS A 312 22.62 1.42 9.14
CA LYS A 312 22.47 2.77 8.62
C LYS A 312 21.11 3.02 7.95
N LEU A 313 20.38 1.96 7.57
CA LEU A 313 19.16 2.01 6.78
C LEU A 313 17.86 1.93 7.62
N PHE A 314 17.92 2.24 8.92
CA PHE A 314 16.74 2.18 9.80
C PHE A 314 15.73 3.31 9.59
N ASP A 315 16.07 4.35 8.86
CA ASP A 315 15.16 5.46 8.60
C ASP A 315 14.43 5.30 7.26
N GLU A 316 13.54 4.31 7.19
CA GLU A 316 12.67 4.09 6.03
C GLU A 316 11.89 5.36 5.65
N LYS A 317 11.47 6.15 6.64
CA LYS A 317 10.78 7.41 6.40
C LYS A 317 11.65 8.40 5.62
N ARG A 318 12.94 8.48 5.94
CA ARG A 318 13.89 9.36 5.22
C ARG A 318 14.05 8.90 3.77
N ILE A 319 14.19 7.59 3.54
CA ILE A 319 14.28 7.01 2.20
C ILE A 319 13.03 7.33 1.39
N LEU A 320 11.84 7.08 1.95
CA LEU A 320 10.59 7.43 1.30
C LEU A 320 10.45 8.94 1.02
N ASN A 321 10.98 9.79 1.91
CA ASN A 321 10.98 11.24 1.68
C ASN A 321 11.91 11.64 0.53
N ILE A 322 13.08 11.02 0.40
CA ILE A 322 14.00 11.27 -0.72
C ILE A 322 13.35 10.85 -2.05
N ILE A 323 12.84 9.62 -2.11
CA ILE A 323 12.15 9.09 -3.29
C ILE A 323 10.93 9.95 -3.65
N GLY A 324 10.10 10.26 -2.68
CA GLY A 324 8.89 11.06 -2.91
C GLY A 324 9.18 12.50 -3.30
N SER A 325 10.30 13.07 -2.83
CA SER A 325 10.75 14.40 -3.26
C SER A 325 11.17 14.38 -4.74
N ALA A 326 11.85 13.33 -5.19
CA ALA A 326 12.17 13.15 -6.60
C ALA A 326 10.88 13.07 -7.45
N VAL A 327 9.92 12.25 -7.04
CA VAL A 327 8.61 12.14 -7.70
C VAL A 327 7.94 13.51 -7.80
N LYS A 328 7.86 14.25 -6.69
CA LYS A 328 7.19 15.57 -6.66
C LYS A 328 7.88 16.60 -7.52
N ASN A 329 9.22 16.62 -7.58
CA ASN A 329 9.96 17.53 -8.41
C ASN A 329 9.68 17.28 -9.90
N VAL A 330 9.59 16.01 -10.32
CA VAL A 330 9.28 15.68 -11.72
C VAL A 330 7.81 15.97 -12.04
N THR A 331 6.88 15.55 -11.17
CA THR A 331 5.45 15.73 -11.41
C THR A 331 5.00 17.20 -11.35
N SER A 332 5.79 18.08 -10.72
CA SER A 332 5.60 19.53 -10.75
C SER A 332 6.35 20.25 -11.87
N GLY A 333 7.13 19.52 -12.69
CA GLY A 333 7.92 20.10 -13.80
C GLY A 333 9.17 20.86 -13.36
N LEU A 334 9.60 20.71 -12.09
CA LEU A 334 10.80 21.39 -11.56
C LEU A 334 12.10 20.72 -12.00
N LEU A 335 12.09 19.41 -12.20
CA LEU A 335 13.24 18.62 -12.63
C LEU A 335 12.81 17.65 -13.74
N THR A 336 13.75 17.29 -14.59
CA THR A 336 13.61 16.14 -15.50
C THR A 336 13.69 14.83 -14.69
N VAL A 337 13.27 13.73 -15.30
CA VAL A 337 13.37 12.39 -14.68
C VAL A 337 14.81 12.06 -14.31
N GLU A 338 15.75 12.35 -15.21
CA GLU A 338 17.17 12.05 -15.02
C GLU A 338 17.79 12.88 -13.89
N GLU A 339 17.55 14.20 -13.86
CA GLU A 339 18.01 15.07 -12.79
C GLU A 339 17.46 14.67 -11.42
N ALA A 340 16.19 14.31 -11.35
CA ALA A 340 15.55 13.91 -10.11
C ALA A 340 16.10 12.59 -9.57
N LEU A 341 16.32 11.59 -10.43
CA LEU A 341 16.93 10.31 -10.03
C LEU A 341 18.39 10.47 -9.63
N THR A 342 19.18 11.27 -10.36
CA THR A 342 20.57 11.58 -10.01
C THR A 342 20.65 12.22 -8.63
N ARG A 343 19.81 13.23 -8.37
CA ARG A 343 19.77 13.92 -7.09
C ARG A 343 19.31 12.99 -5.94
N ALA A 344 18.28 12.18 -6.19
CA ALA A 344 17.80 11.22 -5.19
C ALA A 344 18.87 10.16 -4.88
N GLN A 345 19.57 9.63 -5.88
CA GLN A 345 20.64 8.68 -5.70
C GLN A 345 21.78 9.28 -4.88
N HIS A 346 22.20 10.50 -5.20
CA HIS A 346 23.24 11.20 -4.43
C HIS A 346 22.84 11.35 -2.94
N MET A 347 21.58 11.73 -2.66
CA MET A 347 21.10 11.86 -1.28
C MET A 347 21.05 10.50 -0.56
N LEU A 348 20.66 9.41 -1.26
CA LEU A 348 20.65 8.07 -0.68
C LEU A 348 22.06 7.57 -0.38
N ASP A 349 23.04 7.93 -1.19
CA ASP A 349 24.44 7.50 -1.02
C ASP A 349 25.15 8.26 0.11
N HIS A 350 24.84 9.54 0.35
CA HIS A 350 25.59 10.42 1.25
C HIS A 350 24.82 10.81 2.50
N ASP A 351 23.52 11.09 2.40
CA ASP A 351 22.73 11.58 3.53
C ASP A 351 22.26 10.46 4.49
N LEU A 352 22.40 9.19 4.09
CA LEU A 352 22.17 8.04 4.98
C LEU A 352 23.43 7.68 5.79
N GLU A 353 24.55 8.34 5.55
CA GLU A 353 25.74 8.22 6.37
C GLU A 353 25.60 9.05 7.64
N ILE A 354 25.16 8.47 8.74
CA ILE A 354 25.26 9.00 10.10
C ILE A 354 25.94 7.99 10.98
#